data_56e31d287e2cb863c73cea9f82b8f9d3
#
_entry.id   56e31d287e2cb863c73cea9f82b8f9d3
#
_cell.length_a   1.000
_cell.length_b   1.000
_cell.length_c   1.000
_cell.angle_alpha   90.00
_cell.angle_beta   90.00
_cell.angle_gamma   90.00
#
_symmetry.space_group_name_H-M   'P 1'
#
loop_
_entity.id
_entity.type
_entity.pdbx_description
1 polymer ?
#
loop_
_entity_poly.entity_id
_entity_poly.type
_entity_poly.pdbx_seq_one_letter_code
_entity_poly.pdbx_strand_id
1 'polypeptide(L)'
;NGAQLVCYAELAFEPFYPQKPAEGDPSSLAQEVPGPVTEAFSKRAAELGVVVVLNLYEREGEQCFDTSPVIDADGSILGRTRMIHITDYPCFHEQGYYAPADLGAPVYETRYGRLGVAICYDRHYPEYLRALALAGAEIVFVPQAGAVGEWPEGLYEAEMRVAAFQNGYFVALCNRVG
;
A
#
# COMPACT_ATOMS: atom_id res chain seq x y z
N ASN A 1 15.19 17.06 4.03
CA ASN A 1 14.51 17.59 2.83
C ASN A 1 13.16 18.26 3.12
N GLY A 2 12.68 18.23 4.38
CA GLY A 2 11.42 18.85 4.78
C GLY A 2 10.15 18.10 4.37
N ALA A 3 10.25 16.80 4.02
CA ALA A 3 9.09 15.97 3.77
C ALA A 3 8.30 15.73 5.07
N GLN A 4 6.98 15.81 5.01
CA GLN A 4 6.09 15.48 6.12
C GLN A 4 5.47 14.09 5.97
N LEU A 5 5.30 13.62 4.73
CA LEU A 5 4.73 12.33 4.38
C LEU A 5 5.75 11.53 3.56
N VAL A 6 5.97 10.28 3.92
CA VAL A 6 6.88 9.35 3.22
C VAL A 6 6.11 8.08 2.91
N CYS A 7 6.08 7.69 1.64
CA CYS A 7 5.49 6.44 1.21
C CYS A 7 6.56 5.57 0.56
N TYR A 8 6.58 4.29 0.94
CA TYR A 8 7.42 3.28 0.31
C TYR A 8 6.62 2.50 -0.73
N ALA A 9 7.30 1.99 -1.74
CA ALA A 9 6.69 1.14 -2.74
C ALA A 9 6.24 -0.20 -2.16
N GLU A 10 5.45 -0.94 -2.92
CA GLU A 10 5.01 -2.29 -2.55
C GLU A 10 6.20 -3.21 -2.30
N LEU A 11 6.19 -3.94 -1.18
CA LEU A 11 7.26 -4.82 -0.72
C LEU A 11 8.67 -4.18 -0.84
N ALA A 12 8.81 -2.90 -0.48
CA ALA A 12 10.03 -2.12 -0.73
C ALA A 12 11.29 -2.68 -0.04
N PHE A 13 11.13 -3.47 1.02
CA PHE A 13 12.22 -4.01 1.84
C PHE A 13 12.51 -5.50 1.54
N GLU A 14 11.75 -6.10 0.63
CA GLU A 14 11.74 -7.52 0.35
C GLU A 14 11.73 -7.75 -1.18
N PRO A 15 12.09 -8.95 -1.66
CA PRO A 15 11.83 -9.32 -3.06
C PRO A 15 10.33 -9.24 -3.36
N PHE A 16 9.98 -8.92 -4.60
CA PHE A 16 8.59 -9.05 -5.04
C PHE A 16 8.29 -10.55 -5.25
N TYR A 17 7.85 -11.22 -4.18
CA TYR A 17 7.62 -12.66 -4.17
C TYR A 17 6.64 -13.13 -5.26
N PRO A 18 5.52 -12.40 -5.55
CA PRO A 18 4.55 -12.82 -6.57
C PRO A 18 5.07 -12.82 -8.01
N GLN A 19 6.30 -12.39 -8.26
CA GLN A 19 6.91 -12.53 -9.59
C GLN A 19 6.92 -14.00 -10.08
N LYS A 20 6.85 -14.95 -9.15
CA LYS A 20 6.80 -16.39 -9.44
C LYS A 20 5.60 -17.02 -8.73
N PRO A 21 5.02 -18.10 -9.29
CA PRO A 21 4.03 -18.89 -8.54
C PRO A 21 4.58 -19.32 -7.18
N ALA A 22 3.73 -19.31 -6.16
CA ALA A 22 4.10 -19.77 -4.84
C ALA A 22 4.47 -21.27 -4.86
N GLU A 23 5.59 -21.60 -4.23
CA GLU A 23 6.03 -23.01 -4.04
C GLU A 23 5.88 -23.39 -2.56
N GLY A 24 5.04 -24.39 -2.29
CA GLY A 24 4.74 -24.80 -0.92
C GLY A 24 3.94 -23.76 -0.14
N ASP A 25 4.31 -23.55 1.12
CA ASP A 25 3.67 -22.58 2.01
C ASP A 25 4.49 -21.27 2.07
N PRO A 26 4.04 -20.19 1.43
CA PRO A 26 4.76 -18.92 1.45
C PRO A 26 4.61 -18.12 2.75
N SER A 27 3.77 -18.56 3.70
CA SER A 27 3.51 -17.82 4.94
C SER A 27 4.74 -17.60 5.81
N SER A 28 5.78 -18.44 5.64
CA SER A 28 7.06 -18.28 6.34
C SER A 28 7.83 -17.02 5.90
N LEU A 29 7.50 -16.44 4.76
CA LEU A 29 8.07 -15.18 4.26
C LEU A 29 7.36 -13.97 4.86
N ALA A 30 6.16 -14.14 5.38
CA ALA A 30 5.33 -13.08 5.91
C ALA A 30 5.69 -12.74 7.36
N GLN A 31 5.44 -11.49 7.74
CA GLN A 31 5.72 -10.96 9.07
C GLN A 31 4.46 -10.49 9.78
N GLU A 32 4.49 -10.39 11.10
CA GLU A 32 3.40 -9.82 11.88
C GLU A 32 3.37 -8.29 11.75
N VAL A 33 2.17 -7.70 11.77
CA VAL A 33 1.94 -6.26 11.80
C VAL A 33 0.96 -5.94 12.95
N PRO A 34 1.40 -5.23 14.01
CA PRO A 34 2.75 -4.70 14.27
C PRO A 34 3.82 -5.78 14.46
N GLY A 35 5.07 -5.45 14.13
CA GLY A 35 6.22 -6.32 14.30
C GLY A 35 7.53 -5.52 14.22
N PRO A 36 8.69 -6.17 14.21
CA PRO A 36 9.99 -5.50 14.31
C PRO A 36 10.22 -4.39 13.26
N VAL A 37 9.73 -4.59 12.03
CA VAL A 37 9.85 -3.57 10.97
C VAL A 37 8.99 -2.35 11.30
N THR A 38 7.72 -2.53 11.63
CA THR A 38 6.84 -1.42 11.99
C THR A 38 7.31 -0.68 13.25
N GLU A 39 7.85 -1.38 14.24
CA GLU A 39 8.43 -0.79 15.45
C GLU A 39 9.64 0.09 15.14
N ALA A 40 10.55 -0.38 14.28
CA ALA A 40 11.71 0.39 13.86
C ALA A 40 11.30 1.67 13.13
N PHE A 41 10.31 1.58 12.24
CA PHE A 41 9.79 2.75 11.53
C PHE A 41 8.97 3.69 12.42
N SER A 42 8.21 3.17 13.39
CA SER A 42 7.51 3.98 14.41
C SER A 42 8.49 4.87 15.19
N LYS A 43 9.57 4.28 15.68
CA LYS A 43 10.61 5.04 16.35
C LYS A 43 11.20 6.13 15.44
N ARG A 44 11.50 5.79 14.18
CA ARG A 44 12.11 6.73 13.25
C ARG A 44 11.13 7.83 12.80
N ALA A 45 9.85 7.49 12.61
CA ALA A 45 8.80 8.45 12.31
C ALA A 45 8.68 9.51 13.42
N ALA A 46 8.65 9.08 14.70
CA ALA A 46 8.62 9.97 15.86
C ALA A 46 9.87 10.88 15.93
N GLU A 47 11.07 10.34 15.72
CA GLU A 47 12.32 11.11 15.75
C GLU A 47 12.35 12.20 14.66
N LEU A 48 11.77 11.93 13.50
CA LEU A 48 11.79 12.84 12.35
C LEU A 48 10.54 13.71 12.25
N GLY A 49 9.47 13.40 12.99
CA GLY A 49 8.19 14.07 12.92
C GLY A 49 7.51 13.87 11.55
N VAL A 50 7.60 12.68 10.95
CA VAL A 50 7.06 12.37 9.62
C VAL A 50 6.03 11.26 9.69
N VAL A 51 4.99 11.34 8.86
CA VAL A 51 4.05 10.24 8.62
C VAL A 51 4.68 9.25 7.65
N VAL A 52 4.55 7.96 7.92
CA VAL A 52 5.13 6.90 7.08
C VAL A 52 4.06 5.91 6.65
N VAL A 53 4.02 5.62 5.36
CA VAL A 53 3.26 4.52 4.78
C VAL A 53 4.26 3.47 4.32
N LEU A 54 4.20 2.29 4.93
CA LEU A 54 4.97 1.11 4.53
C LEU A 54 4.12 0.22 3.62
N ASN A 55 4.76 -0.80 3.04
CA ASN A 55 4.05 -1.93 2.47
C ASN A 55 4.85 -3.21 2.76
N LEU A 56 4.17 -4.21 3.29
CA LEU A 56 4.76 -5.43 3.85
C LEU A 56 3.91 -6.66 3.48
N TYR A 57 4.55 -7.82 3.40
CA TYR A 57 3.88 -9.11 3.39
C TYR A 57 3.50 -9.48 4.83
N GLU A 58 2.22 -9.32 5.15
CA GLU A 58 1.69 -9.54 6.51
C GLU A 58 1.18 -10.96 6.68
N ARG A 59 1.39 -11.52 7.88
CA ARG A 59 0.71 -12.73 8.36
C ARG A 59 -0.17 -12.39 9.56
N GLU A 60 -1.44 -12.79 9.47
CA GLU A 60 -2.38 -12.77 10.59
C GLU A 60 -3.09 -14.13 10.70
N GLY A 61 -2.77 -14.87 11.73
CA GLY A 61 -3.24 -16.26 11.88
C GLY A 61 -2.75 -17.16 10.75
N GLU A 62 -3.70 -17.76 10.03
CA GLU A 62 -3.43 -18.64 8.88
C GLU A 62 -3.45 -17.91 7.54
N GLN A 63 -3.76 -16.63 7.52
CA GLN A 63 -3.86 -15.83 6.30
C GLN A 63 -2.68 -14.87 6.16
N CYS A 64 -2.33 -14.62 4.90
CA CYS A 64 -1.32 -13.61 4.55
C CYS A 64 -1.92 -12.55 3.64
N PHE A 65 -1.43 -11.31 3.75
CA PHE A 65 -1.96 -10.15 3.06
C PHE A 65 -0.84 -9.27 2.53
N ASP A 66 -1.10 -8.60 1.42
CA ASP A 66 -0.35 -7.41 1.06
C ASP A 66 -0.91 -6.24 1.89
N THR A 67 -0.07 -5.65 2.72
CA THR A 67 -0.51 -4.74 3.78
C THR A 67 0.33 -3.47 3.83
N SER A 68 -0.36 -2.33 3.93
CA SER A 68 0.26 -1.02 4.15
C SER A 68 -0.09 -0.48 5.54
N PRO A 69 0.78 -0.63 6.55
CA PRO A 69 0.66 0.06 7.82
C PRO A 69 0.87 1.56 7.65
N VAL A 70 0.08 2.36 8.37
CA VAL A 70 0.19 3.81 8.43
C VAL A 70 0.65 4.24 9.83
N ILE A 71 1.78 4.93 9.88
CA ILE A 71 2.45 5.38 11.10
C ILE A 71 2.40 6.90 11.15
N ASP A 72 1.87 7.48 12.22
CA ASP A 72 1.81 8.94 12.38
C ASP A 72 3.17 9.54 12.77
N ALA A 73 3.25 10.85 12.72
CA ALA A 73 4.45 11.63 13.01
C ALA A 73 4.92 11.57 14.47
N ASP A 74 4.13 11.04 15.38
CA ASP A 74 4.51 10.73 16.76
C ASP A 74 4.97 9.28 16.96
N GLY A 75 4.95 8.47 15.87
CA GLY A 75 5.32 7.06 15.87
C GLY A 75 4.17 6.11 16.18
N SER A 76 2.97 6.60 16.43
CA SER A 76 1.80 5.74 16.62
C SER A 76 1.38 5.05 15.32
N ILE A 77 1.05 3.75 15.38
CA ILE A 77 0.50 3.02 14.26
C ILE A 77 -1.02 3.29 14.26
N LEU A 78 -1.49 4.05 13.27
CA LEU A 78 -2.90 4.43 13.15
C LEU A 78 -3.78 3.28 12.68
N GLY A 79 -3.19 2.34 11.94
CA GLY A 79 -3.87 1.18 11.40
C GLY A 79 -3.14 0.62 10.19
N ARG A 80 -3.84 -0.20 9.42
CA ARG A 80 -3.32 -0.82 8.20
C ARG A 80 -4.38 -0.94 7.12
N THR A 81 -3.99 -0.77 5.87
CA THR A 81 -4.77 -1.09 4.68
C THR A 81 -4.27 -2.39 4.11
N ARG A 82 -5.16 -3.28 3.71
CA ARG A 82 -4.86 -4.53 3.00
C ARG A 82 -5.39 -4.46 1.58
N MET A 83 -4.63 -5.00 0.63
CA MET A 83 -5.01 -5.06 -0.77
C MET A 83 -6.28 -5.90 -0.95
N ILE A 84 -7.25 -5.36 -1.71
CA ILE A 84 -8.56 -6.01 -1.92
C ILE A 84 -8.55 -6.83 -3.21
N HIS A 85 -8.00 -6.28 -4.28
CA HIS A 85 -8.06 -6.84 -5.62
C HIS A 85 -6.76 -7.56 -5.93
N ILE A 86 -6.74 -8.88 -5.70
CA ILE A 86 -5.56 -9.72 -5.85
C ILE A 86 -5.49 -10.29 -7.26
N THR A 87 -4.36 -10.10 -7.95
CA THR A 87 -4.16 -10.51 -9.33
C THR A 87 -3.60 -11.92 -9.46
N ASP A 88 -3.77 -12.52 -10.66
CA ASP A 88 -3.07 -13.75 -11.05
C ASP A 88 -2.85 -13.76 -12.56
N TYR A 89 -1.71 -13.22 -12.98
CA TYR A 89 -1.23 -13.27 -14.36
C TYR A 89 0.32 -13.34 -14.39
N PRO A 90 0.95 -13.61 -15.54
CA PRO A 90 2.40 -13.78 -15.62
C PRO A 90 3.17 -12.67 -14.92
N CYS A 91 4.09 -13.03 -14.03
CA CYS A 91 4.89 -12.18 -13.16
C CYS A 91 4.14 -11.48 -12.02
N PHE A 92 2.84 -11.77 -11.85
CA PHE A 92 1.99 -11.25 -10.77
C PHE A 92 1.08 -12.37 -10.25
N HIS A 93 1.68 -13.40 -9.62
CA HIS A 93 0.97 -14.58 -9.09
C HIS A 93 0.50 -14.35 -7.64
N GLU A 94 -0.15 -13.22 -7.40
CA GLU A 94 -0.48 -12.74 -6.06
C GLU A 94 -1.47 -13.64 -5.32
N GLN A 95 -2.41 -14.28 -6.04
CA GLN A 95 -3.38 -15.18 -5.42
C GLN A 95 -2.74 -16.40 -4.74
N GLY A 96 -1.50 -16.73 -5.09
CA GLY A 96 -0.72 -17.76 -4.40
C GLY A 96 -0.12 -17.30 -3.07
N TYR A 97 -0.13 -15.98 -2.78
CA TYR A 97 0.50 -15.37 -1.60
C TYR A 97 -0.50 -14.68 -0.69
N TYR A 98 -1.47 -13.96 -1.24
CA TYR A 98 -2.33 -13.03 -0.52
C TYR A 98 -3.78 -13.47 -0.49
N ALA A 99 -4.40 -13.31 0.67
CA ALA A 99 -5.85 -13.28 0.79
C ALA A 99 -6.38 -11.87 0.49
N PRO A 100 -7.58 -11.74 -0.11
CA PRO A 100 -8.21 -10.44 -0.27
C PRO A 100 -8.54 -9.81 1.08
N ALA A 101 -8.43 -8.48 1.16
CA ALA A 101 -8.70 -7.73 2.37
C ALA A 101 -10.16 -7.78 2.82
N ASP A 102 -10.33 -7.62 4.12
CA ASP A 102 -11.60 -7.56 4.83
C ASP A 102 -11.84 -6.23 5.58
N LEU A 103 -10.91 -5.27 5.45
CA LEU A 103 -10.91 -4.02 6.21
C LEU A 103 -11.64 -2.86 5.52
N GLY A 104 -12.17 -3.06 4.31
CA GLY A 104 -12.81 -2.02 3.52
C GLY A 104 -11.82 -0.95 3.02
N ALA A 105 -12.26 0.31 3.01
CA ALA A 105 -11.47 1.46 2.54
C ALA A 105 -11.15 2.43 3.71
N PRO A 106 -10.22 2.09 4.60
CA PRO A 106 -9.91 2.92 5.75
C PRO A 106 -9.20 4.21 5.34
N VAL A 107 -9.51 5.29 6.05
CA VAL A 107 -8.84 6.59 5.96
C VAL A 107 -8.30 6.94 7.33
N TYR A 108 -7.06 7.40 7.40
CA TYR A 108 -6.33 7.65 8.62
C TYR A 108 -6.18 9.15 8.85
N GLU A 109 -6.60 9.62 10.02
CA GLU A 109 -6.31 10.98 10.46
C GLU A 109 -4.88 11.07 10.95
N THR A 110 -4.03 11.70 10.15
CA THR A 110 -2.63 11.92 10.46
C THR A 110 -2.38 13.37 10.89
N ARG A 111 -1.23 13.63 11.48
CA ARG A 111 -0.80 14.99 11.80
C ARG A 111 -0.87 15.97 10.61
N TYR A 112 -0.74 15.48 9.38
CA TYR A 112 -0.64 16.31 8.18
C TYR A 112 -1.82 16.19 7.22
N GLY A 113 -2.91 15.54 7.63
CA GLY A 113 -4.12 15.40 6.85
C GLY A 113 -4.66 13.98 6.82
N ARG A 114 -5.80 13.80 6.16
CA ARG A 114 -6.47 12.51 6.05
C ARG A 114 -5.95 11.72 4.88
N LEU A 115 -5.38 10.56 5.18
CA LEU A 115 -4.63 9.73 4.26
C LEU A 115 -5.38 8.43 3.97
N GLY A 116 -5.58 8.11 2.69
CA GLY A 116 -6.01 6.80 2.20
C GLY A 116 -4.86 6.06 1.51
N VAL A 117 -4.97 4.73 1.42
CA VAL A 117 -4.02 3.89 0.68
C VAL A 117 -4.79 3.00 -0.29
N ALA A 118 -4.33 2.95 -1.54
CA ALA A 118 -4.78 2.02 -2.57
C ALA A 118 -3.57 1.22 -3.04
N ILE A 119 -3.50 -0.07 -2.67
CA ILE A 119 -2.31 -0.86 -2.94
C ILE A 119 -2.35 -1.37 -4.38
N CYS A 120 -1.33 -1.04 -5.15
CA CYS A 120 -1.01 -1.59 -6.47
C CYS A 120 -2.24 -1.71 -7.39
N TYR A 121 -2.76 -2.91 -7.58
CA TYR A 121 -3.88 -3.22 -8.47
C TYR A 121 -5.23 -2.59 -8.04
N ASP A 122 -5.39 -2.24 -6.75
CA ASP A 122 -6.58 -1.54 -6.25
C ASP A 122 -6.86 -0.21 -6.98
N ARG A 123 -5.82 0.42 -7.55
CA ARG A 123 -5.96 1.68 -8.31
C ARG A 123 -6.83 1.56 -9.56
N HIS A 124 -6.97 0.35 -10.13
CA HIS A 124 -7.79 0.09 -11.31
C HIS A 124 -9.30 0.10 -11.00
N TYR A 125 -9.67 0.10 -9.73
CA TYR A 125 -11.06 -0.01 -9.29
C TYR A 125 -11.59 1.35 -8.81
N PRO A 126 -12.33 2.08 -9.66
CA PRO A 126 -12.84 3.40 -9.31
C PRO A 126 -13.78 3.38 -8.11
N GLU A 127 -14.43 2.24 -7.82
CA GLU A 127 -15.28 2.06 -6.64
C GLU A 127 -14.48 2.18 -5.35
N TYR A 128 -13.29 1.56 -5.30
CA TYR A 128 -12.43 1.63 -4.14
C TYR A 128 -11.86 3.04 -3.94
N LEU A 129 -11.40 3.66 -5.03
CA LEU A 129 -10.91 5.04 -5.01
C LEU A 129 -12.01 6.03 -4.60
N ARG A 130 -13.26 5.79 -5.03
CA ARG A 130 -14.42 6.58 -4.60
C ARG A 130 -14.75 6.34 -3.12
N ALA A 131 -14.65 5.11 -2.62
CA ALA A 131 -14.88 4.80 -1.21
C ALA A 131 -13.90 5.56 -0.30
N LEU A 132 -12.61 5.66 -0.67
CA LEU A 132 -11.63 6.47 0.05
C LEU A 132 -12.01 7.95 0.07
N ALA A 133 -12.50 8.49 -1.05
CA ALA A 133 -12.97 9.88 -1.11
C ALA A 133 -14.18 10.13 -0.19
N LEU A 134 -15.15 9.22 -0.21
CA LEU A 134 -16.35 9.31 0.63
C LEU A 134 -16.01 9.15 2.13
N ALA A 135 -14.97 8.39 2.45
CA ALA A 135 -14.42 8.29 3.81
C ALA A 135 -13.60 9.53 4.21
N GLY A 136 -13.39 10.46 3.28
CA GLY A 136 -12.79 11.77 3.54
C GLY A 136 -11.28 11.86 3.30
N ALA A 137 -10.69 10.98 2.49
CA ALA A 137 -9.28 11.08 2.11
C ALA A 137 -8.98 12.42 1.42
N GLU A 138 -7.89 13.07 1.80
CA GLU A 138 -7.34 14.30 1.18
C GLU A 138 -6.15 13.97 0.29
N ILE A 139 -5.44 12.90 0.62
CA ILE A 139 -4.37 12.32 -0.19
C ILE A 139 -4.51 10.81 -0.21
N VAL A 140 -4.29 10.20 -1.37
CA VAL A 140 -4.24 8.74 -1.54
C VAL A 140 -2.85 8.35 -2.01
N PHE A 141 -2.16 7.50 -1.23
CA PHE A 141 -0.93 6.87 -1.65
C PHE A 141 -1.20 5.55 -2.36
N VAL A 142 -0.41 5.29 -3.40
CA VAL A 142 -0.48 4.05 -4.18
C VAL A 142 0.91 3.38 -4.15
N PRO A 143 1.20 2.58 -3.11
CA PRO A 143 2.36 1.67 -3.12
C PRO A 143 2.21 0.66 -4.26
N GLN A 144 3.26 0.46 -5.06
CA GLN A 144 3.15 -0.36 -6.26
C GLN A 144 4.46 -1.09 -6.60
N ALA A 145 4.33 -2.24 -7.27
CA ALA A 145 5.42 -3.01 -7.87
C ALA A 145 5.15 -3.30 -9.37
N GLY A 146 4.64 -2.31 -10.09
CA GLY A 146 4.30 -2.43 -11.50
C GLY A 146 5.54 -2.54 -12.41
N ALA A 147 5.42 -3.33 -13.47
CA ALA A 147 6.48 -3.60 -14.43
C ALA A 147 6.43 -2.66 -15.65
N VAL A 148 7.61 -2.43 -16.25
CA VAL A 148 7.68 -1.69 -17.52
C VAL A 148 7.01 -2.51 -18.63
N GLY A 149 6.05 -1.89 -19.33
CA GLY A 149 5.31 -2.54 -20.41
C GLY A 149 4.15 -3.43 -19.96
N GLU A 150 3.85 -3.48 -18.68
CA GLU A 150 2.69 -4.19 -18.13
C GLU A 150 1.37 -3.64 -18.69
N TRP A 151 1.28 -2.33 -18.80
CA TRP A 151 0.12 -1.60 -19.32
C TRP A 151 0.49 -0.69 -20.49
N PRO A 152 -0.49 -0.27 -21.32
CA PRO A 152 -0.26 0.73 -22.36
C PRO A 152 0.41 1.99 -21.79
N GLU A 153 1.26 2.60 -22.61
CA GLU A 153 1.94 3.86 -22.25
C GLU A 153 0.94 4.94 -21.83
N GLY A 154 1.23 5.61 -20.73
CA GLY A 154 0.39 6.68 -20.17
C GLY A 154 -0.80 6.22 -19.32
N LEU A 155 -1.09 4.92 -19.23
CA LEU A 155 -2.24 4.46 -18.46
C LEU A 155 -2.09 4.77 -16.97
N TYR A 156 -0.93 4.55 -16.37
CA TYR A 156 -0.68 4.89 -14.96
C TYR A 156 -0.98 6.35 -14.65
N GLU A 157 -0.46 7.25 -15.48
CA GLU A 157 -0.68 8.69 -15.30
C GLU A 157 -2.16 9.04 -15.49
N ALA A 158 -2.82 8.48 -16.50
CA ALA A 158 -4.22 8.73 -16.78
C ALA A 158 -5.12 8.30 -15.61
N GLU A 159 -4.93 7.11 -15.06
CA GLU A 159 -5.70 6.62 -13.90
C GLU A 159 -5.54 7.54 -12.68
N MET A 160 -4.30 7.92 -12.34
CA MET A 160 -4.04 8.79 -11.19
C MET A 160 -4.64 10.19 -11.38
N ARG A 161 -4.54 10.76 -12.57
CA ARG A 161 -5.12 12.08 -12.90
C ARG A 161 -6.65 12.04 -12.84
N VAL A 162 -7.26 11.00 -13.39
CA VAL A 162 -8.73 10.82 -13.36
C VAL A 162 -9.20 10.62 -11.92
N ALA A 163 -8.56 9.76 -11.16
CA ALA A 163 -8.88 9.54 -9.75
C ALA A 163 -8.81 10.82 -8.92
N ALA A 164 -7.72 11.58 -9.04
CA ALA A 164 -7.54 12.85 -8.35
C ALA A 164 -8.63 13.87 -8.72
N PHE A 165 -8.89 14.03 -10.02
CA PHE A 165 -9.88 14.99 -10.51
C PHE A 165 -11.31 14.65 -10.07
N GLN A 166 -11.71 13.39 -10.24
CA GLN A 166 -13.08 12.96 -9.94
C GLN A 166 -13.41 12.92 -8.45
N ASN A 167 -12.39 12.76 -7.60
CA ASN A 167 -12.56 12.57 -6.17
C ASN A 167 -12.13 13.80 -5.34
N GLY A 168 -11.43 14.76 -5.95
CA GLY A 168 -11.03 15.98 -5.27
C GLY A 168 -9.93 15.80 -4.22
N TYR A 169 -9.09 14.78 -4.35
CA TYR A 169 -7.94 14.51 -3.49
C TYR A 169 -6.62 14.51 -4.28
N PHE A 170 -5.50 14.54 -3.57
CA PHE A 170 -4.18 14.31 -4.17
C PHE A 170 -3.91 12.81 -4.30
N VAL A 171 -3.18 12.42 -5.36
CA VAL A 171 -2.70 11.04 -5.52
C VAL A 171 -1.18 11.04 -5.68
N ALA A 172 -0.52 10.14 -4.96
CA ALA A 172 0.92 9.92 -5.07
C ALA A 172 1.20 8.42 -5.25
N LEU A 173 1.71 8.05 -6.42
CA LEU A 173 2.11 6.67 -6.74
C LEU A 173 3.60 6.49 -6.50
N CYS A 174 3.95 5.43 -5.77
CA CYS A 174 5.33 5.03 -5.47
C CYS A 174 5.59 3.65 -6.07
N ASN A 175 6.37 3.59 -7.14
CA ASN A 175 6.73 2.31 -7.77
C ASN A 175 8.13 1.83 -7.35
N ARG A 176 8.35 0.53 -7.41
CA ARG A 176 9.69 -0.05 -7.28
C ARG A 176 10.55 0.34 -8.47
N VAL A 177 11.86 0.39 -8.26
CA VAL A 177 12.88 0.56 -9.30
C VAL A 177 13.90 -0.58 -9.18
N GLY A 178 14.43 -1.05 -10.31
CA GLY A 178 15.44 -2.12 -10.38
C GLY A 178 15.12 -3.17 -11.39
#